data_4615fec4cb208c33db7834a750743b16
#
_entry.id   4615fec4cb208c33db7834a750743b16
#
_cell.length_a   1.000
_cell.length_b   1.000
_cell.length_c   1.000
_cell.angle_alpha   90.00
_cell.angle_beta   90.00
_cell.angle_gamma   90.00
#
_symmetry.space_group_name_H-M   'P 1'
#
loop_
_entity.id
_entity.type
_entity.pdbx_description
1 polymer ?
#
loop_
_entity_poly.entity_id
_entity_poly.type
_entity_poly.pdbx_seq_one_letter_code
_entity_poly.pdbx_strand_id
1 'polypeptide(L)'
;MKKAMIIVIDGCAPEYLTKETAPGIYSLAGKEGSFAKNVQGAVPTVTNVNHACIMSGLFPEDTHVVGNYYYDRQTGEQGFIEGTGFMKAPTVFEAYRRAGGKTALLTVKGKILQVFGKGVDLGISVQHPDPELISRLQLSSPPQVQSIDSTQWIFEAAYQCIRQEDPDFVYCTTNDFVMHHYGPETQEAKDQIRVIDEYVKKIYELNPERQIYITADHGMNQKTDLLNMQNLCDDAGLHLVCVPPLKDRYIENHIYQEGGILYLYLKQQEEKQMLLALLESQPAVEQVLSAKKAAELYHLPQQGIGDYVAFAAKGYAFGEVEGHTLHTDKVRTHGSLYEREVPLIAITRGKTPDSYTHSKDIVKNLDIAK
;
A
#
# COMPACT_ATOMS: atom_id res chain seq x y z
N MET A 1 22.17 -14.61 -8.95
CA MET A 1 20.91 -14.13 -8.32
C MET A 1 20.96 -14.43 -6.84
N LYS A 2 20.76 -13.44 -5.99
CA LYS A 2 20.66 -13.65 -4.52
C LYS A 2 19.21 -13.86 -4.12
N LYS A 3 19.00 -14.70 -3.10
CA LYS A 3 17.67 -14.87 -2.52
C LYS A 3 17.25 -13.61 -1.79
N ALA A 4 16.01 -13.18 -1.99
CA ALA A 4 15.49 -11.97 -1.36
C ALA A 4 14.06 -12.16 -0.85
N MET A 5 13.71 -11.36 0.15
CA MET A 5 12.35 -11.24 0.67
C MET A 5 12.00 -9.77 0.86
N ILE A 6 10.83 -9.36 0.40
CA ILE A 6 10.23 -8.07 0.72
C ILE A 6 9.01 -8.32 1.61
N ILE A 7 8.99 -7.68 2.76
CA ILE A 7 7.86 -7.67 3.69
C ILE A 7 7.24 -6.27 3.64
N VAL A 8 5.95 -6.20 3.34
CA VAL A 8 5.17 -4.96 3.39
C VAL A 8 4.15 -5.07 4.50
N ILE A 9 4.30 -4.23 5.52
CA ILE A 9 3.35 -4.12 6.61
C ILE A 9 2.34 -3.04 6.22
N ASP A 10 1.19 -3.43 5.72
CA ASP A 10 0.17 -2.55 5.16
C ASP A 10 -0.28 -1.49 6.18
N GLY A 11 -0.22 -0.21 5.80
CA GLY A 11 -0.60 0.93 6.63
C GLY A 11 0.37 1.29 7.76
N CYS A 12 1.56 0.71 7.80
CA CYS A 12 2.50 0.88 8.90
C CYS A 12 3.29 2.19 8.80
N ALA A 13 2.85 3.21 9.52
CA ALA A 13 3.65 4.41 9.73
C ALA A 13 4.91 4.12 10.59
N PRO A 14 5.96 4.96 10.53
CA PRO A 14 7.20 4.74 11.28
C PRO A 14 7.00 4.55 12.78
N GLU A 15 5.97 5.17 13.36
CA GLU A 15 5.67 5.11 14.78
C GLU A 15 5.25 3.72 15.27
N TYR A 16 4.75 2.85 14.38
CA TYR A 16 4.42 1.47 14.73
C TYR A 16 5.66 0.57 14.83
N LEU A 17 6.65 0.78 13.94
CA LEU A 17 7.82 -0.09 13.83
C LEU A 17 9.04 0.55 14.48
N THR A 18 9.20 0.35 15.78
CA THR A 18 10.26 0.95 16.61
C THR A 18 11.17 -0.11 17.24
N LYS A 19 12.26 0.31 17.86
CA LYS A 19 13.14 -0.59 18.62
C LYS A 19 12.43 -1.27 19.80
N GLU A 20 11.41 -0.65 20.35
CA GLU A 20 10.61 -1.19 21.46
C GLU A 20 9.63 -2.26 20.96
N THR A 21 8.95 -2.02 19.83
CA THR A 21 7.95 -2.93 19.29
C THR A 21 8.54 -4.09 18.49
N ALA A 22 9.72 -3.89 17.87
CA ALA A 22 10.40 -4.86 17.02
C ALA A 22 11.91 -5.01 17.36
N PRO A 23 12.28 -5.39 18.60
CA PRO A 23 13.68 -5.45 19.03
C PRO A 23 14.55 -6.41 18.22
N GLY A 24 13.98 -7.53 17.76
CA GLY A 24 14.67 -8.51 16.92
C GLY A 24 15.04 -7.98 15.56
N ILE A 25 14.09 -7.34 14.85
CA ILE A 25 14.29 -6.69 13.56
C ILE A 25 15.38 -5.62 13.68
N TYR A 26 15.31 -4.76 14.69
CA TYR A 26 16.31 -3.70 14.90
C TYR A 26 17.68 -4.25 15.31
N SER A 27 17.73 -5.38 16.03
CA SER A 27 19.00 -6.09 16.28
C SER A 27 19.65 -6.58 14.98
N LEU A 28 18.84 -7.09 14.03
CA LEU A 28 19.32 -7.50 12.72
C LEU A 28 19.74 -6.29 11.86
N ALA A 29 18.99 -5.20 11.93
CA ALA A 29 19.32 -3.94 11.25
C ALA A 29 20.61 -3.27 11.76
N GLY A 30 21.06 -3.60 12.97
CA GLY A 30 22.34 -3.17 13.52
C GLY A 30 23.57 -3.95 13.04
N LYS A 31 23.38 -5.03 12.28
CA LYS A 31 24.50 -5.82 11.72
C LYS A 31 25.15 -5.08 10.55
N GLU A 32 26.44 -5.40 10.29
CA GLU A 32 27.21 -4.83 9.20
C GLU A 32 26.49 -5.00 7.85
N GLY A 33 26.40 -3.91 7.08
CA GLY A 33 25.72 -3.86 5.78
C GLY A 33 24.20 -3.85 5.87
N SER A 34 23.62 -3.75 7.07
CA SER A 34 22.19 -3.59 7.30
C SER A 34 21.89 -2.18 7.81
N PHE A 35 20.65 -1.73 7.70
CA PHE A 35 20.24 -0.40 8.20
C PHE A 35 18.72 -0.32 8.44
N ALA A 36 18.33 0.71 9.18
CA ALA A 36 16.96 1.17 9.35
C ALA A 36 16.88 2.67 9.09
N LYS A 37 15.91 3.11 8.29
CA LYS A 37 15.63 4.53 8.00
C LYS A 37 14.16 4.70 7.60
N ASN A 38 13.71 5.94 7.44
CA ASN A 38 12.45 6.26 6.79
C ASN A 38 12.69 6.62 5.32
N VAL A 39 11.73 6.30 4.48
CA VAL A 39 11.68 6.63 3.05
C VAL A 39 10.29 7.12 2.68
N GLN A 40 10.11 7.57 1.44
CA GLN A 40 8.81 8.01 0.95
C GLN A 40 8.08 6.89 0.19
N GLY A 41 6.78 6.76 0.41
CA GLY A 41 5.87 6.08 -0.50
C GLY A 41 5.58 6.95 -1.73
N ALA A 42 5.02 6.33 -2.77
CA ALA A 42 4.48 7.06 -3.91
C ALA A 42 3.15 7.74 -3.54
N VAL A 43 2.77 8.74 -4.34
CA VAL A 43 1.47 9.42 -4.26
C VAL A 43 0.57 8.87 -5.38
N PRO A 44 -0.71 8.62 -5.08
CA PRO A 44 -1.36 8.66 -3.77
C PRO A 44 -0.86 7.55 -2.83
N THR A 45 -0.98 7.79 -1.54
CA THR A 45 -0.65 6.81 -0.49
C THR A 45 -1.76 5.77 -0.38
N VAL A 46 -1.90 4.96 -1.41
CA VAL A 46 -2.96 3.96 -1.62
C VAL A 46 -2.34 2.60 -1.90
N THR A 47 -2.90 1.54 -1.34
CA THR A 47 -2.37 0.18 -1.33
C THR A 47 -1.93 -0.29 -2.72
N ASN A 48 -2.85 -0.36 -3.71
CA ASN A 48 -2.49 -0.87 -5.04
C ASN A 48 -1.40 -0.03 -5.72
N VAL A 49 -1.42 1.30 -5.54
CA VAL A 49 -0.41 2.21 -6.11
C VAL A 49 0.98 1.89 -5.59
N ASN A 50 1.10 1.80 -4.26
CA ASN A 50 2.40 1.58 -3.65
C ASN A 50 2.90 0.15 -3.80
N HIS A 51 2.01 -0.86 -3.79
CA HIS A 51 2.40 -2.22 -4.16
C HIS A 51 2.92 -2.31 -5.60
N ALA A 52 2.24 -1.64 -6.57
CA ALA A 52 2.73 -1.57 -7.95
C ALA A 52 4.13 -0.94 -8.03
N CYS A 53 4.35 0.16 -7.30
CA CYS A 53 5.64 0.84 -7.25
C CYS A 53 6.73 -0.03 -6.60
N ILE A 54 6.45 -0.65 -5.46
CA ILE A 54 7.40 -1.52 -4.74
C ILE A 54 7.75 -2.74 -5.60
N MET A 55 6.76 -3.37 -6.26
CA MET A 55 6.98 -4.59 -7.05
C MET A 55 7.65 -4.34 -8.41
N SER A 56 7.60 -3.11 -8.94
CA SER A 56 8.23 -2.77 -10.23
C SER A 56 9.50 -1.95 -10.11
N GLY A 57 9.68 -1.21 -9.01
CA GLY A 57 10.72 -0.19 -8.86
C GLY A 57 10.42 1.10 -9.62
N LEU A 58 9.19 1.29 -10.13
CA LEU A 58 8.76 2.40 -10.96
C LEU A 58 7.74 3.27 -10.24
N PHE A 59 7.45 4.46 -10.76
CA PHE A 59 6.41 5.34 -10.29
C PHE A 59 5.06 5.07 -10.99
N PRO A 60 3.94 5.66 -10.50
CA PRO A 60 2.62 5.48 -11.11
C PRO A 60 2.55 5.89 -12.58
N GLU A 61 3.34 6.86 -13.04
CA GLU A 61 3.43 7.26 -14.45
C GLU A 61 3.80 6.11 -15.39
N ASP A 62 4.56 5.12 -14.89
CA ASP A 62 4.97 3.94 -15.64
C ASP A 62 4.09 2.72 -15.35
N THR A 63 3.64 2.55 -14.09
CA THR A 63 2.81 1.41 -13.70
C THR A 63 1.36 1.55 -14.15
N HIS A 64 0.89 2.79 -14.32
CA HIS A 64 -0.51 3.18 -14.60
C HIS A 64 -1.53 2.74 -13.54
N VAL A 65 -1.08 2.32 -12.36
CA VAL A 65 -1.95 2.05 -11.23
C VAL A 65 -2.09 3.34 -10.42
N VAL A 66 -3.29 3.93 -10.42
CA VAL A 66 -3.56 5.25 -9.83
C VAL A 66 -4.47 5.22 -8.60
N GLY A 67 -4.91 4.04 -8.17
CA GLY A 67 -5.80 3.87 -7.02
C GLY A 67 -6.12 2.41 -6.74
N ASN A 68 -7.01 2.16 -5.78
CA ASN A 68 -7.76 0.90 -5.62
C ASN A 68 -9.04 0.92 -6.47
N TYR A 69 -9.46 2.11 -6.88
CA TYR A 69 -10.69 2.39 -7.61
C TYR A 69 -10.40 3.33 -8.78
N TYR A 70 -11.13 3.16 -9.90
CA TYR A 70 -10.95 3.94 -11.12
C TYR A 70 -12.28 4.48 -11.65
N TYR A 71 -12.19 5.51 -12.47
CA TYR A 71 -13.26 6.03 -13.30
C TYR A 71 -12.74 6.29 -14.71
N ASP A 72 -13.39 5.69 -15.70
CA ASP A 72 -13.13 5.94 -17.11
C ASP A 72 -14.10 7.03 -17.62
N ARG A 73 -13.55 8.22 -17.91
CA ARG A 73 -14.30 9.36 -18.43
C ARG A 73 -14.97 9.09 -19.77
N GLN A 74 -14.40 8.23 -20.62
CA GLN A 74 -14.91 8.00 -21.98
C GLN A 74 -16.15 7.12 -21.97
N THR A 75 -16.14 6.12 -21.12
CA THR A 75 -17.25 5.13 -21.04
C THR A 75 -18.19 5.42 -19.87
N GLY A 76 -17.76 6.18 -18.87
CA GLY A 76 -18.46 6.34 -17.60
C GLY A 76 -18.32 5.13 -16.67
N GLU A 77 -17.53 4.13 -17.06
CA GLU A 77 -17.28 2.96 -16.25
C GLU A 77 -16.44 3.31 -15.03
N GLN A 78 -16.77 2.69 -13.90
CA GLN A 78 -16.01 2.82 -12.66
C GLN A 78 -16.00 1.50 -11.90
N GLY A 79 -14.95 1.25 -11.12
CA GLY A 79 -14.85 -0.02 -10.41
C GLY A 79 -13.55 -0.17 -9.63
N PHE A 80 -13.44 -1.32 -8.98
CA PHE A 80 -12.25 -1.68 -8.22
C PHE A 80 -11.15 -2.19 -9.16
N ILE A 81 -9.91 -1.81 -8.86
CA ILE A 81 -8.72 -2.30 -9.57
C ILE A 81 -8.40 -3.70 -9.02
N GLU A 82 -8.96 -4.70 -9.68
CA GLU A 82 -8.83 -6.12 -9.36
C GLU A 82 -8.56 -6.90 -10.67
N GLY A 83 -7.32 -7.35 -10.85
CA GLY A 83 -6.90 -8.11 -12.03
C GLY A 83 -5.61 -7.61 -12.68
N THR A 84 -4.95 -8.48 -13.42
CA THR A 84 -3.60 -8.23 -13.98
C THR A 84 -3.56 -7.20 -15.11
N GLY A 85 -4.71 -6.82 -15.67
CA GLY A 85 -4.78 -5.89 -16.82
C GLY A 85 -4.48 -4.43 -16.49
N PHE A 86 -4.58 -4.04 -15.23
CA PHE A 86 -4.39 -2.65 -14.80
C PHE A 86 -2.92 -2.24 -14.76
N MET A 87 -2.03 -3.12 -14.33
CA MET A 87 -0.60 -2.83 -14.26
C MET A 87 0.05 -2.96 -15.64
N LYS A 88 0.69 -1.88 -16.12
CA LYS A 88 1.37 -1.87 -17.43
C LYS A 88 2.86 -2.23 -17.36
N ALA A 89 3.47 -2.08 -16.20
CA ALA A 89 4.89 -2.41 -15.99
C ALA A 89 5.08 -3.87 -15.56
N PRO A 90 6.23 -4.49 -15.90
CA PRO A 90 6.57 -5.81 -15.39
C PRO A 90 6.90 -5.75 -13.90
N THR A 91 6.59 -6.84 -13.18
CA THR A 91 6.90 -7.00 -11.76
C THR A 91 8.27 -7.65 -11.53
N VAL A 92 8.75 -7.53 -10.31
CA VAL A 92 9.94 -8.25 -9.82
C VAL A 92 9.79 -9.77 -9.96
N PHE A 93 8.57 -10.32 -9.85
CA PHE A 93 8.31 -11.75 -10.07
C PHE A 93 8.65 -12.17 -11.50
N GLU A 94 8.23 -11.38 -12.49
CA GLU A 94 8.56 -11.63 -13.89
C GLU A 94 10.07 -11.53 -14.13
N ALA A 95 10.77 -10.64 -13.43
CA ALA A 95 12.22 -10.50 -13.53
C ALA A 95 12.95 -11.73 -12.96
N TYR A 96 12.58 -12.18 -11.76
CA TYR A 96 13.15 -13.41 -11.17
C TYR A 96 12.86 -14.63 -12.03
N ARG A 97 11.64 -14.78 -12.52
CA ARG A 97 11.26 -15.89 -13.39
C ARG A 97 12.06 -15.92 -14.70
N ARG A 98 12.27 -14.76 -15.33
CA ARG A 98 13.14 -14.67 -16.53
C ARG A 98 14.58 -15.08 -16.24
N ALA A 99 15.06 -14.84 -15.03
CA ALA A 99 16.38 -15.27 -14.57
C ALA A 99 16.44 -16.75 -14.12
N GLY A 100 15.34 -17.51 -14.26
CA GLY A 100 15.22 -18.92 -13.84
C GLY A 100 14.97 -19.12 -12.34
N GLY A 101 14.62 -18.07 -11.60
CA GLY A 101 14.34 -18.13 -10.18
C GLY A 101 12.88 -18.50 -9.88
N LYS A 102 12.66 -19.15 -8.74
CA LYS A 102 11.36 -19.49 -8.17
C LYS A 102 10.83 -18.34 -7.30
N THR A 103 9.55 -18.03 -7.43
CA THR A 103 8.95 -16.86 -6.77
C THR A 103 7.76 -17.26 -5.89
N ALA A 104 7.53 -16.50 -4.81
CA ALA A 104 6.37 -16.64 -3.95
C ALA A 104 5.77 -15.27 -3.61
N LEU A 105 4.44 -15.18 -3.65
CA LEU A 105 3.65 -14.03 -3.17
C LEU A 105 2.67 -14.53 -2.12
N LEU A 106 2.83 -14.01 -0.91
CA LEU A 106 1.98 -14.32 0.23
C LEU A 106 1.28 -13.03 0.68
N THR A 107 -0.04 -13.06 0.77
CA THR A 107 -0.83 -11.85 1.07
C THR A 107 -2.05 -12.19 1.91
N VAL A 108 -2.43 -11.28 2.79
CA VAL A 108 -3.72 -11.38 3.48
C VAL A 108 -4.85 -11.01 2.52
N LYS A 109 -4.73 -9.89 1.80
CA LYS A 109 -5.72 -9.40 0.82
C LYS A 109 -5.56 -10.10 -0.52
N GLY A 110 -6.58 -10.87 -0.96
CA GLY A 110 -6.56 -11.61 -2.22
C GLY A 110 -6.37 -10.72 -3.46
N LYS A 111 -6.82 -9.47 -3.42
CA LYS A 111 -6.65 -8.51 -4.51
C LYS A 111 -5.18 -8.32 -4.92
N ILE A 112 -4.25 -8.37 -3.99
CA ILE A 112 -2.82 -8.22 -4.28
C ILE A 112 -2.33 -9.34 -5.20
N LEU A 113 -2.74 -10.58 -4.93
CA LEU A 113 -2.42 -11.72 -5.79
C LEU A 113 -3.12 -11.61 -7.16
N GLN A 114 -4.37 -11.13 -7.19
CA GLN A 114 -5.13 -10.95 -8.43
C GLN A 114 -4.52 -9.88 -9.34
N VAL A 115 -4.06 -8.77 -8.80
CA VAL A 115 -3.49 -7.65 -9.58
C VAL A 115 -2.03 -7.94 -9.97
N PHE A 116 -1.23 -8.49 -9.06
CA PHE A 116 0.22 -8.57 -9.20
C PHE A 116 0.78 -9.99 -9.34
N GLY A 117 -0.08 -11.02 -9.39
CA GLY A 117 0.33 -12.43 -9.41
C GLY A 117 0.98 -12.92 -10.70
N LYS A 118 1.12 -12.08 -11.72
CA LYS A 118 1.79 -12.47 -12.97
C LYS A 118 3.26 -12.80 -12.72
N GLY A 119 3.67 -14.02 -13.07
CA GLY A 119 5.04 -14.51 -12.85
C GLY A 119 5.29 -15.11 -11.46
N VAL A 120 4.26 -15.26 -10.63
CA VAL A 120 4.32 -15.93 -9.33
C VAL A 120 4.19 -17.43 -9.51
N ASP A 121 5.08 -18.22 -8.87
CA ASP A 121 5.04 -19.68 -8.88
C ASP A 121 4.24 -20.22 -7.69
N LEU A 122 4.31 -19.56 -6.53
CA LEU A 122 3.62 -19.94 -5.30
C LEU A 122 2.79 -18.75 -4.79
N GLY A 123 1.48 -18.77 -5.04
CA GLY A 123 0.54 -17.75 -4.59
C GLY A 123 -0.24 -18.20 -3.36
N ILE A 124 -0.10 -17.52 -2.22
CA ILE A 124 -0.80 -17.82 -0.97
C ILE A 124 -1.62 -16.62 -0.54
N SER A 125 -2.90 -16.82 -0.29
CA SER A 125 -3.81 -15.77 0.20
C SER A 125 -4.68 -16.26 1.33
N VAL A 126 -4.86 -15.43 2.37
CA VAL A 126 -5.84 -15.72 3.43
C VAL A 126 -7.26 -15.66 2.87
N GLN A 127 -7.54 -14.69 2.01
CA GLN A 127 -8.88 -14.48 1.44
C GLN A 127 -9.30 -15.57 0.44
N HIS A 128 -8.35 -16.05 -0.37
CA HIS A 128 -8.58 -17.08 -1.40
C HIS A 128 -7.55 -18.19 -1.23
N PRO A 129 -7.75 -19.06 -0.20
CA PRO A 129 -6.79 -20.09 0.12
C PRO A 129 -6.79 -21.21 -0.92
N ASP A 130 -5.60 -21.69 -1.28
CA ASP A 130 -5.40 -22.89 -2.09
C ASP A 130 -5.27 -24.10 -1.14
N PRO A 131 -6.26 -25.03 -1.11
CA PRO A 131 -6.25 -26.17 -0.19
C PRO A 131 -5.06 -27.11 -0.38
N GLU A 132 -4.57 -27.28 -1.63
CA GLU A 132 -3.42 -28.15 -1.91
C GLU A 132 -2.15 -27.56 -1.34
N LEU A 133 -1.96 -26.24 -1.53
CA LEU A 133 -0.80 -25.53 -1.02
C LEU A 133 -0.81 -25.42 0.51
N ILE A 134 -1.99 -25.19 1.12
CA ILE A 134 -2.16 -25.21 2.58
C ILE A 134 -1.78 -26.59 3.15
N SER A 135 -2.29 -27.66 2.56
CA SER A 135 -1.97 -29.02 3.00
C SER A 135 -0.49 -29.34 2.85
N ARG A 136 0.10 -28.98 1.70
CA ARG A 136 1.52 -29.21 1.40
C ARG A 136 2.43 -28.48 2.38
N LEU A 137 2.11 -27.23 2.73
CA LEU A 137 2.86 -26.43 3.68
C LEU A 137 2.50 -26.70 5.14
N GLN A 138 1.57 -27.63 5.41
CA GLN A 138 1.11 -28.04 6.75
C GLN A 138 0.57 -26.83 7.56
N LEU A 139 -0.17 -25.95 6.91
CA LEU A 139 -0.79 -24.79 7.54
C LEU A 139 -2.14 -25.16 8.15
N SER A 140 -2.52 -24.43 9.20
CA SER A 140 -3.89 -24.44 9.71
C SER A 140 -4.87 -23.83 8.72
N SER A 141 -6.17 -24.02 8.94
CA SER A 141 -7.20 -23.29 8.20
C SER A 141 -6.97 -21.77 8.36
N PRO A 142 -7.09 -20.99 7.26
CA PRO A 142 -6.89 -19.55 7.34
C PRO A 142 -7.97 -18.89 8.21
N PRO A 143 -7.59 -17.85 8.98
CA PRO A 143 -8.53 -17.08 9.79
C PRO A 143 -9.35 -16.11 8.92
N GLN A 144 -10.17 -15.27 9.57
CA GLN A 144 -10.83 -14.15 8.90
C GLN A 144 -9.79 -13.14 8.41
N VAL A 145 -10.03 -12.55 7.23
CA VAL A 145 -9.14 -11.54 6.62
C VAL A 145 -8.98 -10.33 7.54
N GLN A 146 -10.09 -9.80 8.03
CA GLN A 146 -10.13 -8.67 8.96
C GLN A 146 -9.94 -9.13 10.41
N SER A 147 -8.71 -9.57 10.72
CA SER A 147 -8.33 -10.00 12.07
C SER A 147 -6.83 -9.87 12.28
N ILE A 148 -6.40 -9.79 13.54
CA ILE A 148 -4.99 -9.84 13.94
C ILE A 148 -4.37 -11.21 13.59
N ASP A 149 -5.15 -12.28 13.73
CA ASP A 149 -4.71 -13.65 13.46
C ASP A 149 -4.27 -13.86 12.00
N SER A 150 -4.80 -13.05 11.07
CA SER A 150 -4.41 -13.10 9.66
C SER A 150 -2.93 -12.74 9.46
N THR A 151 -2.38 -11.84 10.27
CA THR A 151 -0.95 -11.52 10.27
C THR A 151 -0.11 -12.70 10.73
N GLN A 152 -0.47 -13.33 11.83
CA GLN A 152 0.26 -14.51 12.31
C GLN A 152 0.21 -15.66 11.28
N TRP A 153 -0.96 -15.91 10.70
CA TRP A 153 -1.14 -16.97 9.72
C TRP A 153 -0.31 -16.76 8.45
N ILE A 154 -0.30 -15.53 7.90
CA ILE A 154 0.46 -15.26 6.66
C ILE A 154 1.97 -15.32 6.90
N PHE A 155 2.45 -14.95 8.09
CA PHE A 155 3.87 -15.08 8.44
C PHE A 155 4.27 -16.53 8.72
N GLU A 156 3.39 -17.35 9.33
CA GLU A 156 3.61 -18.80 9.41
C GLU A 156 3.68 -19.41 8.01
N ALA A 157 2.77 -19.01 7.11
CA ALA A 157 2.79 -19.47 5.72
C ALA A 157 4.11 -19.07 5.02
N ALA A 158 4.62 -17.85 5.25
CA ALA A 158 5.90 -17.40 4.72
C ALA A 158 7.07 -18.24 5.25
N TYR A 159 7.10 -18.49 6.55
CA TYR A 159 8.13 -19.33 7.18
C TYR A 159 8.11 -20.75 6.61
N GLN A 160 6.94 -21.39 6.52
CA GLN A 160 6.82 -22.74 5.98
C GLN A 160 7.14 -22.81 4.49
N CYS A 161 6.72 -21.79 3.70
CA CYS A 161 7.05 -21.69 2.29
C CYS A 161 8.57 -21.60 2.08
N ILE A 162 9.27 -20.75 2.84
CA ILE A 162 10.73 -20.63 2.76
C ILE A 162 11.41 -21.91 3.21
N ARG A 163 10.96 -22.53 4.30
CA ARG A 163 11.55 -23.77 4.84
C ARG A 163 11.43 -24.96 3.91
N GLN A 164 10.30 -25.11 3.20
CA GLN A 164 9.99 -26.32 2.41
C GLN A 164 10.26 -26.14 0.92
N GLU A 165 10.03 -24.93 0.38
CA GLU A 165 10.06 -24.65 -1.05
C GLU A 165 11.26 -23.79 -1.46
N ASP A 166 11.86 -23.08 -0.49
CA ASP A 166 13.04 -22.20 -0.59
C ASP A 166 13.06 -21.31 -1.86
N PRO A 167 11.99 -20.53 -2.15
CA PRO A 167 11.93 -19.69 -3.34
C PRO A 167 13.06 -18.65 -3.34
N ASP A 168 13.49 -18.24 -4.55
CA ASP A 168 14.54 -17.23 -4.72
C ASP A 168 14.04 -15.83 -4.35
N PHE A 169 12.77 -15.55 -4.63
CA PHE A 169 12.14 -14.30 -4.26
C PHE A 169 10.81 -14.53 -3.53
N VAL A 170 10.65 -13.83 -2.41
CA VAL A 170 9.44 -13.87 -1.58
C VAL A 170 8.90 -12.45 -1.39
N TYR A 171 7.62 -12.25 -1.60
CA TYR A 171 6.90 -11.05 -1.22
C TYR A 171 5.82 -11.42 -0.23
N CYS A 172 5.84 -10.82 0.96
CA CYS A 172 4.86 -11.10 2.01
C CYS A 172 4.21 -9.78 2.46
N THR A 173 2.89 -9.72 2.47
CA THR A 173 2.18 -8.51 2.92
C THR A 173 1.01 -8.84 3.85
N THR A 174 0.84 -8.01 4.87
CA THR A 174 -0.28 -8.03 5.81
C THR A 174 -1.54 -7.39 5.20
N ASN A 175 -2.54 -7.17 6.02
CA ASN A 175 -3.60 -6.18 5.79
C ASN A 175 -3.40 -4.98 6.72
N ASP A 176 -4.17 -3.94 6.50
CA ASP A 176 -4.20 -2.69 7.26
C ASP A 176 -5.27 -2.65 8.36
N PHE A 177 -5.97 -3.77 8.61
CA PHE A 177 -7.05 -3.83 9.60
C PHE A 177 -6.65 -3.24 10.96
N VAL A 178 -5.50 -3.68 11.50
CA VAL A 178 -5.02 -3.18 12.79
C VAL A 178 -4.73 -1.69 12.74
N MET A 179 -4.11 -1.20 11.65
CA MET A 179 -3.73 0.21 11.52
C MET A 179 -4.96 1.14 11.36
N HIS A 180 -6.06 0.63 10.76
CA HIS A 180 -7.33 1.36 10.68
C HIS A 180 -8.04 1.48 12.03
N HIS A 181 -7.88 0.48 12.91
CA HIS A 181 -8.62 0.42 14.18
C HIS A 181 -7.81 0.86 15.40
N TYR A 182 -6.47 0.75 15.34
CA TYR A 182 -5.60 0.90 16.50
C TYR A 182 -4.42 1.82 16.21
N GLY A 183 -4.19 2.80 17.07
CA GLY A 183 -3.00 3.67 17.02
C GLY A 183 -1.73 2.94 17.48
N PRO A 184 -0.54 3.49 17.18
CA PRO A 184 0.74 2.85 17.50
C PRO A 184 0.99 2.62 19.00
N GLU A 185 0.28 3.34 19.86
CA GLU A 185 0.35 3.23 21.31
C GLU A 185 -0.43 2.04 21.89
N THR A 186 -1.37 1.48 21.12
CA THR A 186 -2.26 0.40 21.59
C THR A 186 -1.55 -0.94 21.69
N GLN A 187 -2.11 -1.84 22.52
CA GLN A 187 -1.55 -3.17 22.70
C GLN A 187 -1.72 -4.03 21.46
N GLU A 188 -2.85 -3.91 20.76
CA GLU A 188 -3.18 -4.65 19.54
C GLU A 188 -2.18 -4.35 18.41
N ALA A 189 -1.84 -3.08 18.22
CA ALA A 189 -0.82 -2.67 17.25
C ALA A 189 0.57 -3.22 17.62
N LYS A 190 0.94 -3.14 18.90
CA LYS A 190 2.23 -3.68 19.40
C LYS A 190 2.29 -5.19 19.24
N ASP A 191 1.19 -5.90 19.49
CA ASP A 191 1.14 -7.36 19.38
C ASP A 191 1.27 -7.81 17.92
N GLN A 192 0.66 -7.11 16.97
CA GLN A 192 0.89 -7.37 15.55
C GLN A 192 2.35 -7.23 15.15
N ILE A 193 3.00 -6.14 15.58
CA ILE A 193 4.42 -5.90 15.24
C ILE A 193 5.32 -6.94 15.92
N ARG A 194 5.03 -7.39 17.14
CA ARG A 194 5.77 -8.47 17.81
C ARG A 194 5.69 -9.80 17.06
N VAL A 195 4.51 -10.15 16.55
CA VAL A 195 4.36 -11.35 15.71
C VAL A 195 5.28 -11.27 14.49
N ILE A 196 5.30 -10.12 13.82
CA ILE A 196 6.18 -9.88 12.66
C ILE A 196 7.66 -10.00 13.07
N ASP A 197 8.04 -9.37 14.17
CA ASP A 197 9.41 -9.42 14.71
C ASP A 197 9.89 -10.85 14.95
N GLU A 198 9.05 -11.68 15.58
CA GLU A 198 9.36 -13.09 15.86
C GLU A 198 9.56 -13.90 14.58
N TYR A 199 8.66 -13.74 13.59
CA TYR A 199 8.78 -14.48 12.34
C TYR A 199 9.94 -14.01 11.47
N VAL A 200 10.26 -12.71 11.44
CA VAL A 200 11.44 -12.21 10.73
C VAL A 200 12.72 -12.84 11.28
N LYS A 201 12.83 -13.00 12.61
CA LYS A 201 13.96 -13.71 13.22
C LYS A 201 14.04 -15.16 12.80
N LYS A 202 12.93 -15.91 12.90
CA LYS A 202 12.84 -17.31 12.46
C LYS A 202 13.22 -17.47 10.98
N ILE A 203 12.72 -16.58 10.11
CA ILE A 203 13.03 -16.58 8.67
C ILE A 203 14.51 -16.27 8.41
N TYR A 204 15.07 -15.29 9.11
CA TYR A 204 16.50 -14.97 9.03
C TYR A 204 17.36 -16.17 9.43
N GLU A 205 17.00 -16.91 10.49
CA GLU A 205 17.74 -18.09 10.96
C GLU A 205 17.74 -19.25 9.94
N LEU A 206 16.69 -19.38 9.10
CA LEU A 206 16.69 -20.37 8.02
C LEU A 206 17.77 -20.12 6.97
N ASN A 207 18.02 -18.86 6.63
CA ASN A 207 19.05 -18.48 5.67
C ASN A 207 19.51 -17.03 5.91
N PRO A 208 20.59 -16.82 6.70
CA PRO A 208 21.14 -15.48 6.98
C PRO A 208 21.68 -14.73 5.75
N GLU A 209 21.90 -15.42 4.63
CA GLU A 209 22.35 -14.80 3.38
C GLU A 209 21.19 -14.25 2.53
N ARG A 210 19.92 -14.62 2.84
CA ARG A 210 18.75 -14.05 2.20
C ARG A 210 18.63 -12.58 2.55
N GLN A 211 18.56 -11.72 1.55
CA GLN A 211 18.29 -10.30 1.74
C GLN A 211 16.85 -10.12 2.22
N ILE A 212 16.63 -9.44 3.34
CA ILE A 212 15.28 -9.16 3.86
C ILE A 212 15.09 -7.65 3.90
N TYR A 213 14.03 -7.18 3.24
CA TYR A 213 13.59 -5.80 3.28
C TYR A 213 12.22 -5.73 3.95
N ILE A 214 12.05 -4.80 4.88
CA ILE A 214 10.80 -4.56 5.58
C ILE A 214 10.43 -3.11 5.34
N THR A 215 9.22 -2.87 4.82
CA THR A 215 8.69 -1.53 4.55
C THR A 215 7.17 -1.52 4.74
N ALA A 216 6.54 -0.39 4.45
CA ALA A 216 5.11 -0.25 4.30
C ALA A 216 4.78 0.32 2.92
N ASP A 217 3.57 0.14 2.48
CA ASP A 217 3.03 0.77 1.27
C ASP A 217 2.63 2.22 1.54
N HIS A 218 2.07 2.51 2.71
CA HIS A 218 1.76 3.84 3.23
C HIS A 218 1.72 3.83 4.76
N GLY A 219 1.61 5.02 5.35
CA GLY A 219 1.29 5.19 6.75
C GLY A 219 -0.23 5.24 7.01
N MET A 220 -0.60 5.58 8.25
CA MET A 220 -1.99 5.67 8.69
C MET A 220 -2.14 6.78 9.72
N ASN A 221 -3.13 7.66 9.55
CA ASN A 221 -3.37 8.76 10.47
C ASN A 221 -4.83 8.83 10.94
N GLN A 222 -5.03 9.31 12.17
CA GLN A 222 -6.34 9.68 12.70
C GLN A 222 -6.89 10.85 11.90
N LYS A 223 -8.18 10.77 11.54
CA LYS A 223 -8.95 11.88 10.94
C LYS A 223 -10.10 12.23 11.86
N THR A 224 -10.34 13.51 12.02
CA THR A 224 -11.39 14.04 12.89
C THR A 224 -12.57 14.59 12.11
N ASP A 225 -12.35 14.91 10.84
CA ASP A 225 -13.36 15.54 10.01
C ASP A 225 -13.38 14.93 8.61
N LEU A 226 -14.55 14.53 8.17
CA LEU A 226 -14.80 14.03 6.83
C LEU A 226 -15.61 15.05 6.02
N LEU A 227 -15.24 15.24 4.75
CA LEU A 227 -15.90 16.12 3.82
C LEU A 227 -16.46 15.35 2.63
N ASN A 228 -17.77 15.44 2.39
CA ASN A 228 -18.39 14.94 1.17
C ASN A 228 -18.29 16.00 0.05
N MET A 229 -17.21 15.92 -0.73
CA MET A 229 -16.95 16.89 -1.79
C MET A 229 -17.95 16.78 -2.94
N GLN A 230 -18.49 15.60 -3.24
CA GLN A 230 -19.51 15.44 -4.27
C GLN A 230 -20.76 16.23 -3.92
N ASN A 231 -21.28 16.07 -2.70
CA ASN A 231 -22.47 16.78 -2.24
C ASN A 231 -22.26 18.31 -2.26
N LEU A 232 -21.09 18.77 -1.83
CA LEU A 232 -20.75 20.21 -1.88
C LEU A 232 -20.76 20.75 -3.32
N CYS A 233 -20.22 20.00 -4.25
CA CYS A 233 -20.19 20.39 -5.66
C CYS A 233 -21.58 20.37 -6.29
N ASP A 234 -22.39 19.36 -6.00
CA ASP A 234 -23.76 19.24 -6.50
C ASP A 234 -24.63 20.40 -6.00
N ASP A 235 -24.55 20.74 -4.71
CA ASP A 235 -25.30 21.86 -4.14
C ASP A 235 -24.83 23.23 -4.65
N ALA A 236 -23.57 23.34 -5.06
CA ALA A 236 -23.04 24.52 -5.76
C ALA A 236 -23.43 24.57 -7.24
N GLY A 237 -24.16 23.56 -7.77
CA GLY A 237 -24.55 23.47 -9.17
C GLY A 237 -23.41 23.14 -10.12
N LEU A 238 -22.33 22.51 -9.64
CA LEU A 238 -21.18 22.07 -10.44
C LEU A 238 -21.44 20.67 -11.03
N HIS A 239 -21.04 20.47 -12.27
CA HIS A 239 -21.20 19.20 -12.99
C HIS A 239 -19.87 18.45 -13.08
N LEU A 240 -19.56 17.61 -12.09
CA LEU A 240 -18.34 16.82 -12.06
C LEU A 240 -18.55 15.46 -11.41
N VAL A 241 -17.52 14.63 -11.45
CA VAL A 241 -17.45 13.38 -10.70
C VAL A 241 -16.24 13.47 -9.76
N CYS A 242 -16.49 13.32 -8.47
CA CYS A 242 -15.47 13.18 -7.44
C CYS A 242 -15.16 11.69 -7.25
N VAL A 243 -13.95 11.29 -7.56
CA VAL A 243 -13.52 9.88 -7.47
C VAL A 243 -12.52 9.72 -6.35
N PRO A 244 -12.86 9.06 -5.23
CA PRO A 244 -11.89 8.69 -4.22
C PRO A 244 -11.11 7.46 -4.68
N PRO A 245 -9.82 7.58 -5.03
CA PRO A 245 -9.02 6.45 -5.51
C PRO A 245 -8.76 5.40 -4.44
N LEU A 246 -9.06 5.72 -3.18
CA LEU A 246 -8.89 4.84 -2.05
C LEU A 246 -10.06 3.89 -1.82
N LYS A 247 -11.23 4.09 -2.46
CA LYS A 247 -12.38 3.17 -2.33
C LYS A 247 -11.93 1.71 -2.31
N ASP A 248 -12.43 0.96 -1.32
CA ASP A 248 -12.07 -0.45 -1.15
C ASP A 248 -13.32 -1.29 -0.85
N ARG A 249 -13.24 -2.59 -1.15
CA ARG A 249 -14.29 -3.56 -0.80
C ARG A 249 -14.32 -3.89 0.68
N TYR A 250 -13.24 -3.60 1.41
CA TYR A 250 -13.15 -3.81 2.85
C TYR A 250 -13.82 -2.67 3.61
N ILE A 251 -15.17 -2.64 3.54
CA ILE A 251 -16.02 -1.58 4.13
C ILE A 251 -15.75 -1.39 5.62
N GLU A 252 -15.37 -2.44 6.34
CA GLU A 252 -15.04 -2.36 7.76
C GLU A 252 -13.91 -1.37 8.06
N ASN A 253 -12.95 -1.24 7.14
CA ASN A 253 -11.84 -0.29 7.24
C ASN A 253 -12.18 1.10 6.69
N HIS A 254 -13.16 1.17 5.79
CA HIS A 254 -13.52 2.38 5.03
C HIS A 254 -15.04 2.60 5.06
N ILE A 255 -15.59 2.83 6.25
CA ILE A 255 -17.05 2.91 6.48
C ILE A 255 -17.71 3.98 5.59
N TYR A 256 -16.99 5.05 5.29
CA TYR A 256 -17.45 6.15 4.44
C TYR A 256 -16.68 6.20 3.11
N GLN A 257 -15.99 5.14 2.71
CA GLN A 257 -15.08 5.11 1.54
C GLN A 257 -14.08 6.28 1.56
N GLU A 258 -13.65 6.65 2.75
CA GLU A 258 -12.89 7.87 3.04
C GLU A 258 -11.41 7.72 2.73
N GLY A 259 -10.80 8.83 2.33
CA GLY A 259 -9.37 8.93 2.06
C GLY A 259 -8.90 10.37 1.89
N GLY A 260 -7.59 10.56 1.94
CA GLY A 260 -6.96 11.88 1.91
C GLY A 260 -6.75 12.48 0.52
N ILE A 261 -7.33 11.92 -0.54
CA ILE A 261 -7.16 12.37 -1.92
C ILE A 261 -8.44 12.18 -2.73
N LEU A 262 -8.69 13.10 -3.67
CA LEU A 262 -9.77 12.97 -4.68
C LEU A 262 -9.25 13.28 -6.07
N TYR A 263 -9.74 12.56 -7.07
CA TYR A 263 -9.66 12.89 -8.49
C TYR A 263 -10.97 13.54 -8.94
N LEU A 264 -10.87 14.72 -9.53
CA LEU A 264 -12.00 15.55 -9.90
C LEU A 264 -12.14 15.61 -11.43
N TYR A 265 -13.24 15.10 -11.95
CA TYR A 265 -13.52 15.02 -13.38
C TYR A 265 -14.62 16.01 -13.76
N LEU A 266 -14.25 17.18 -14.28
CA LEU A 266 -15.20 18.17 -14.77
C LEU A 266 -15.94 17.65 -16.00
N LYS A 267 -17.27 17.83 -16.04
CA LYS A 267 -18.10 17.60 -17.22
C LYS A 267 -18.17 18.86 -18.10
N GLN A 268 -18.06 20.05 -17.51
CA GLN A 268 -18.14 21.33 -18.17
C GLN A 268 -16.89 22.17 -17.79
N GLN A 269 -16.07 22.48 -18.76
CA GLN A 269 -14.78 23.19 -18.52
C GLN A 269 -14.96 24.65 -18.08
N GLU A 270 -16.11 25.25 -18.40
CA GLU A 270 -16.52 26.59 -18.01
C GLU A 270 -16.65 26.73 -16.49
N GLU A 271 -16.94 25.63 -15.78
CA GLU A 271 -17.12 25.59 -14.32
C GLU A 271 -15.81 25.57 -13.55
N LYS A 272 -14.69 25.50 -14.25
CA LYS A 272 -13.35 25.41 -13.64
C LYS A 272 -13.09 26.43 -12.55
N GLN A 273 -13.39 27.71 -12.80
CA GLN A 273 -13.10 28.76 -11.83
C GLN A 273 -13.98 28.65 -10.58
N MET A 274 -15.24 28.26 -10.78
CA MET A 274 -16.17 28.06 -9.67
C MET A 274 -15.73 26.86 -8.81
N LEU A 275 -15.30 25.75 -9.45
CA LEU A 275 -14.74 24.59 -8.73
C LEU A 275 -13.51 24.99 -7.90
N LEU A 276 -12.54 25.66 -8.49
CA LEU A 276 -11.32 26.07 -7.79
C LEU A 276 -11.63 26.98 -6.59
N ALA A 277 -12.52 27.96 -6.76
CA ALA A 277 -12.94 28.84 -5.66
C ALA A 277 -13.66 28.05 -4.56
N LEU A 278 -14.51 27.08 -4.89
CA LEU A 278 -15.15 26.21 -3.92
C LEU A 278 -14.12 25.40 -3.12
N LEU A 279 -13.19 24.75 -3.81
CA LEU A 279 -12.13 23.94 -3.18
C LEU A 279 -11.23 24.75 -2.26
N GLU A 280 -10.79 25.94 -2.71
CA GLU A 280 -9.95 26.85 -1.93
C GLU A 280 -10.67 27.41 -0.68
N SER A 281 -11.98 27.45 -0.69
CA SER A 281 -12.79 27.87 0.46
C SER A 281 -12.93 26.80 1.56
N GLN A 282 -12.57 25.55 1.27
CA GLN A 282 -12.77 24.44 2.19
C GLN A 282 -11.55 24.22 3.10
N PRO A 283 -11.67 24.31 4.43
CA PRO A 283 -10.56 24.03 5.36
C PRO A 283 -10.01 22.60 5.23
N ALA A 284 -10.84 21.68 4.75
CA ALA A 284 -10.47 20.29 4.52
C ALA A 284 -9.53 20.09 3.31
N VAL A 285 -9.37 21.10 2.44
CA VAL A 285 -8.54 21.02 1.24
C VAL A 285 -7.22 21.76 1.48
N GLU A 286 -6.12 21.04 1.51
CA GLU A 286 -4.79 21.63 1.66
C GLU A 286 -4.20 22.07 0.32
N GLN A 287 -4.41 21.25 -0.71
CA GLN A 287 -3.81 21.48 -2.01
C GLN A 287 -4.74 21.01 -3.13
N VAL A 288 -4.82 21.83 -4.18
CA VAL A 288 -5.48 21.44 -5.44
C VAL A 288 -4.48 21.63 -6.57
N LEU A 289 -4.28 20.60 -7.36
CA LEU A 289 -3.38 20.60 -8.52
C LEU A 289 -4.13 20.22 -9.79
N SER A 290 -3.81 20.88 -10.91
CA SER A 290 -4.21 20.31 -12.20
C SER A 290 -3.56 18.95 -12.42
N ALA A 291 -4.19 18.08 -13.21
CA ALA A 291 -3.64 16.76 -13.53
C ALA A 291 -2.19 16.84 -14.04
N LYS A 292 -1.90 17.83 -14.92
CA LYS A 292 -0.54 18.08 -15.42
C LYS A 292 0.43 18.37 -14.27
N LYS A 293 0.06 19.25 -13.33
CA LYS A 293 0.94 19.62 -12.22
C LYS A 293 1.11 18.49 -11.21
N ALA A 294 0.06 17.70 -10.94
CA ALA A 294 0.12 16.53 -10.11
C ALA A 294 1.04 15.47 -10.73
N ALA A 295 0.93 15.24 -12.05
CA ALA A 295 1.81 14.34 -12.79
C ALA A 295 3.29 14.76 -12.66
N GLU A 296 3.60 16.04 -12.86
CA GLU A 296 4.97 16.56 -12.74
C GLU A 296 5.56 16.43 -11.32
N LEU A 297 4.75 16.68 -10.28
CA LEU A 297 5.23 16.70 -8.90
C LEU A 297 5.31 15.32 -8.27
N TYR A 298 4.39 14.41 -8.63
CA TYR A 298 4.20 13.14 -7.96
C TYR A 298 4.38 11.93 -8.88
N HIS A 299 4.88 12.15 -10.10
CA HIS A 299 5.09 11.07 -11.07
C HIS A 299 3.82 10.24 -11.33
N LEU A 300 2.69 10.95 -11.51
CA LEU A 300 1.42 10.33 -11.88
C LEU A 300 1.24 10.33 -13.40
N PRO A 301 0.51 9.37 -13.98
CA PRO A 301 0.08 9.48 -15.36
C PRO A 301 -0.92 10.63 -15.47
N GLN A 302 -0.89 11.39 -16.57
CA GLN A 302 -1.87 12.47 -16.78
C GLN A 302 -3.30 11.95 -17.03
N GLN A 303 -3.41 10.69 -17.43
CA GLN A 303 -4.69 10.03 -17.62
C GLN A 303 -5.10 9.23 -16.40
N GLY A 304 -6.40 9.18 -16.10
CA GLY A 304 -6.95 8.40 -14.98
C GLY A 304 -6.94 9.11 -13.62
N ILE A 305 -6.52 10.40 -13.56
CA ILE A 305 -6.48 11.22 -12.34
C ILE A 305 -7.36 12.47 -12.39
N GLY A 306 -8.33 12.52 -13.29
CA GLY A 306 -9.24 13.66 -13.46
C GLY A 306 -8.60 14.86 -14.15
N ASP A 307 -9.26 16.02 -14.02
CA ASP A 307 -8.73 17.33 -14.42
C ASP A 307 -7.93 17.97 -13.28
N TYR A 308 -8.36 17.70 -12.06
CA TYR A 308 -7.75 18.17 -10.82
C TYR A 308 -7.61 17.04 -9.82
N VAL A 309 -6.58 17.17 -8.98
CA VAL A 309 -6.30 16.32 -7.84
C VAL A 309 -6.36 17.20 -6.59
N ALA A 310 -7.23 16.86 -5.64
CA ALA A 310 -7.34 17.54 -4.36
C ALA A 310 -6.76 16.65 -3.25
N PHE A 311 -5.96 17.26 -2.37
CA PHE A 311 -5.38 16.62 -1.19
C PHE A 311 -6.02 17.19 0.06
N ALA A 312 -6.36 16.32 1.00
CA ALA A 312 -6.94 16.70 2.28
C ALA A 312 -5.88 17.28 3.22
N ALA A 313 -6.28 18.30 3.97
CA ALA A 313 -5.49 18.86 5.06
C ALA A 313 -5.31 17.87 6.22
N LYS A 314 -4.32 18.14 7.07
CA LYS A 314 -4.06 17.31 8.26
C LYS A 314 -5.31 17.17 9.13
N GLY A 315 -5.65 15.95 9.50
CA GLY A 315 -6.85 15.65 10.30
C GLY A 315 -8.14 15.52 9.50
N TYR A 316 -8.13 15.85 8.20
CA TYR A 316 -9.28 15.71 7.32
C TYR A 316 -9.15 14.52 6.38
N ALA A 317 -10.31 14.02 5.91
CA ALA A 317 -10.40 13.14 4.76
C ALA A 317 -11.65 13.46 3.95
N PHE A 318 -11.66 13.06 2.69
CA PHE A 318 -12.86 13.07 1.85
C PHE A 318 -13.60 11.75 2.05
N GLY A 319 -14.93 11.78 2.12
CA GLY A 319 -15.72 10.56 2.35
C GLY A 319 -17.16 10.70 1.90
N GLU A 320 -17.84 9.57 1.72
CA GLU A 320 -19.26 9.50 1.32
C GLU A 320 -20.15 9.58 2.58
N VAL A 321 -20.07 10.70 3.30
CA VAL A 321 -20.89 10.95 4.49
C VAL A 321 -22.22 11.56 4.10
N GLU A 322 -23.25 11.42 4.99
CA GLU A 322 -24.52 12.12 4.82
C GLU A 322 -24.31 13.64 5.01
N GLY A 323 -24.90 14.44 4.11
CA GLY A 323 -24.67 15.89 4.07
C GLY A 323 -23.28 16.27 3.56
N HIS A 324 -22.69 17.35 4.09
CA HIS A 324 -21.41 17.86 3.63
C HIS A 324 -20.22 17.42 4.48
N THR A 325 -20.42 17.35 5.81
CA THR A 325 -19.33 17.10 6.76
C THR A 325 -19.78 16.15 7.87
N LEU A 326 -18.82 15.38 8.38
CA LEU A 326 -18.99 14.56 9.58
C LEU A 326 -17.77 14.75 10.48
N HIS A 327 -18.01 15.16 11.73
CA HIS A 327 -16.99 15.12 12.77
C HIS A 327 -16.99 13.75 13.46
N THR A 328 -15.82 13.10 13.57
CA THR A 328 -15.69 11.75 14.14
C THR A 328 -14.29 11.51 14.70
N ASP A 329 -14.20 10.71 15.75
CA ASP A 329 -12.93 10.23 16.33
C ASP A 329 -12.64 8.76 15.99
N LYS A 330 -13.46 8.15 15.11
CA LYS A 330 -13.42 6.71 14.81
C LYS A 330 -12.73 6.34 13.51
N VAL A 331 -12.30 7.33 12.73
CA VAL A 331 -11.71 7.11 11.41
C VAL A 331 -10.20 7.27 11.46
N ARG A 332 -9.52 6.21 11.06
CA ARG A 332 -8.10 6.22 10.72
C ARG A 332 -7.98 5.82 9.25
N THR A 333 -7.36 6.66 8.43
CA THR A 333 -7.24 6.42 7.01
C THR A 333 -5.97 7.05 6.43
N HIS A 334 -5.77 6.86 5.14
CA HIS A 334 -4.60 7.26 4.39
C HIS A 334 -4.99 7.95 3.06
N GLY A 335 -4.10 8.04 2.10
CA GLY A 335 -4.37 8.65 0.78
C GLY A 335 -3.78 10.05 0.64
N SER A 336 -3.50 10.77 1.73
CA SER A 336 -2.97 12.13 1.71
C SER A 336 -1.44 12.18 1.61
N LEU A 337 -0.89 13.39 1.65
CA LEU A 337 0.55 13.60 1.67
C LEU A 337 1.18 13.26 3.05
N TYR A 338 0.37 13.14 4.09
CA TYR A 338 0.82 12.89 5.47
C TYR A 338 1.14 11.42 5.76
N GLU A 339 0.66 10.48 4.93
CA GLU A 339 0.92 9.05 5.07
C GLU A 339 2.04 8.56 4.14
N ARG A 340 2.84 9.48 3.58
CA ARG A 340 3.94 9.15 2.64
C ARG A 340 5.18 8.57 3.32
N GLU A 341 5.50 9.04 4.52
CA GLU A 341 6.67 8.55 5.23
C GLU A 341 6.43 7.13 5.74
N VAL A 342 7.29 6.21 5.34
CA VAL A 342 7.20 4.78 5.69
C VAL A 342 8.57 4.27 6.17
N PRO A 343 8.59 3.25 7.05
CA PRO A 343 9.84 2.64 7.46
C PRO A 343 10.47 1.86 6.30
N LEU A 344 11.80 1.82 6.26
CA LEU A 344 12.58 0.88 5.47
C LEU A 344 13.67 0.27 6.33
N ILE A 345 13.60 -1.02 6.55
CA ILE A 345 14.64 -1.80 7.22
C ILE A 345 15.21 -2.78 6.22
N ALA A 346 16.50 -2.72 5.99
CA ALA A 346 17.22 -3.61 5.10
C ALA A 346 18.21 -4.47 5.90
N ILE A 347 17.95 -5.76 5.92
CA ILE A 347 18.82 -6.78 6.51
C ILE A 347 19.56 -7.42 5.33
N THR A 348 20.64 -6.74 4.91
CA THR A 348 21.40 -7.10 3.70
C THR A 348 22.88 -6.89 3.94
N ARG A 349 23.72 -7.40 3.02
CA ARG A 349 25.14 -7.12 3.01
C ARG A 349 25.50 -6.30 1.76
N GLY A 350 26.13 -5.15 1.95
CA GLY A 350 26.75 -4.38 0.88
C GLY A 350 25.91 -3.34 0.15
N LYS A 351 24.73 -2.99 0.66
CA LYS A 351 23.93 -1.86 0.11
C LYS A 351 23.98 -0.67 1.08
N THR A 352 24.07 0.53 0.53
CA THR A 352 24.13 1.77 1.32
C THR A 352 22.74 2.38 1.51
N PRO A 353 22.45 3.01 2.67
CA PRO A 353 21.16 3.67 2.90
C PRO A 353 20.81 4.74 1.87
N ASP A 354 21.80 5.43 1.31
CA ASP A 354 21.60 6.51 0.33
C ASP A 354 21.02 6.05 -1.01
N SER A 355 21.08 4.74 -1.28
CA SER A 355 20.48 4.14 -2.48
C SER A 355 18.94 4.08 -2.42
N TYR A 356 18.34 4.46 -1.30
CA TYR A 356 16.91 4.36 -1.07
C TYR A 356 16.32 5.70 -0.63
N THR A 357 15.52 6.30 -1.48
CA THR A 357 14.72 7.51 -1.19
C THR A 357 13.23 7.19 -1.11
N HIS A 358 12.80 6.15 -1.82
CA HIS A 358 11.44 5.65 -1.84
C HIS A 358 11.41 4.13 -1.58
N SER A 359 10.28 3.64 -1.06
CA SER A 359 10.06 2.20 -0.85
C SER A 359 10.24 1.37 -2.14
N LYS A 360 9.88 1.93 -3.30
CA LYS A 360 10.09 1.30 -4.62
C LYS A 360 11.56 1.05 -4.99
N ASP A 361 12.49 1.77 -4.38
CA ASP A 361 13.92 1.62 -4.71
C ASP A 361 14.49 0.27 -4.25
N ILE A 362 13.73 -0.49 -3.44
CA ILE A 362 14.11 -1.86 -3.02
C ILE A 362 14.40 -2.73 -4.24
N VAL A 363 13.49 -2.79 -5.21
CA VAL A 363 13.61 -3.67 -6.38
C VAL A 363 14.81 -3.32 -7.26
N LYS A 364 15.14 -2.02 -7.38
CA LYS A 364 16.33 -1.57 -8.13
C LYS A 364 17.65 -2.03 -7.50
N ASN A 365 17.62 -2.32 -6.21
CA ASN A 365 18.79 -2.72 -5.43
C ASN A 365 18.88 -4.24 -5.20
N LEU A 366 17.96 -5.03 -5.74
CA LEU A 366 18.03 -6.49 -5.71
C LEU A 366 19.07 -7.01 -6.70
N ASP A 367 19.82 -8.04 -6.28
CA ASP A 367 20.84 -8.70 -7.11
C ASP A 367 20.19 -9.76 -8.02
N ILE A 368 19.33 -9.32 -8.95
CA ILE A 368 18.75 -10.18 -9.99
C ILE A 368 19.77 -10.31 -11.12
N ALA A 369 20.05 -11.52 -11.56
CA ALA A 369 20.91 -11.73 -12.73
C ALA A 369 20.28 -11.05 -13.96
N LYS A 370 21.09 -10.27 -14.69
CA LYS A 370 20.69 -9.63 -15.94
C LYS A 370 20.63 -10.65 -17.07
#